data_aceb1c281e8b5a408d339ac65c54b006
#
_entry.id   aceb1c281e8b5a408d339ac65c54b006
#
_cell.length_a   1.000
_cell.length_b   1.000
_cell.length_c   1.000
_cell.angle_alpha   90.00
_cell.angle_beta   90.00
_cell.angle_gamma   90.00
#
_symmetry.space_group_name_H-M   'P 1'
#
loop_
_entity.id
_entity.type
_entity.pdbx_description
1 polymer ?
#
loop_
_entity_poly.entity_id
_entity_poly.type
_entity_poly.pdbx_seq_one_letter_code
_entity_poly.pdbx_strand_id
1 'polypeptide(L)'
;MTLVAIVLVGIGGLFYLGQKSGSGTAPGLQAGQLTACPSSPNCVSSEANTPQEQKVDPLPLAVWGQIPSVVEDMGGTVTRNDSNYIAAEFTSSLFKFTDDVEFRRSDDAVHVRSASRVGYSDMGTNGERVAKLRERLMNL
;
A
#
# COMPACT_ATOMS: atom_id res chain seq x y z
N MET A 1 13.67 -33.93 -11.92
CA MET A 1 12.93 -32.75 -12.43
C MET A 1 13.89 -31.91 -13.24
N THR A 2 13.51 -31.55 -14.47
CA THR A 2 14.37 -30.69 -15.31
C THR A 2 14.26 -29.23 -14.86
N LEU A 3 15.29 -28.43 -15.12
CA LEU A 3 15.33 -26.99 -14.80
C LEU A 3 14.07 -26.24 -15.32
N VAL A 4 13.60 -26.60 -16.51
CA VAL A 4 12.39 -26.05 -17.14
C VAL A 4 11.14 -26.30 -16.28
N ALA A 5 10.97 -27.51 -15.70
CA ALA A 5 9.85 -27.82 -14.86
C ALA A 5 9.85 -27.00 -13.57
N ILE A 6 11.03 -26.78 -12.96
CA ILE A 6 11.18 -25.94 -11.76
C ILE A 6 10.81 -24.50 -12.05
N VAL A 7 11.23 -23.94 -13.19
CA VAL A 7 10.92 -22.57 -13.59
C VAL A 7 9.41 -22.39 -13.83
N LEU A 8 8.75 -23.34 -14.52
CA LEU A 8 7.31 -23.28 -14.78
C LEU A 8 6.48 -23.36 -13.48
N VAL A 9 6.87 -24.19 -12.53
CA VAL A 9 6.23 -24.28 -11.22
C VAL A 9 6.40 -22.97 -10.44
N GLY A 10 7.60 -22.37 -10.49
CA GLY A 10 7.84 -21.08 -9.84
C GLY A 10 6.98 -19.94 -10.42
N ILE A 11 6.88 -19.84 -11.74
CA ILE A 11 6.05 -18.83 -12.43
C ILE A 11 4.57 -19.06 -12.11
N GLY A 12 4.08 -20.29 -12.18
CA GLY A 12 2.69 -20.63 -11.81
C GLY A 12 2.35 -20.26 -10.38
N GLY A 13 3.30 -20.47 -9.45
CA GLY A 13 3.15 -20.06 -8.06
C GLY A 13 3.02 -18.55 -7.87
N LEU A 14 3.81 -17.75 -8.60
CA LEU A 14 3.72 -16.28 -8.57
C LEU A 14 2.38 -15.77 -9.11
N PHE A 15 1.88 -16.33 -10.20
CA PHE A 15 0.54 -15.97 -10.72
C PHE A 15 -0.57 -16.35 -9.75
N TYR A 16 -0.49 -17.51 -9.11
CA TYR A 16 -1.46 -17.91 -8.09
C TYR A 16 -1.49 -16.95 -6.90
N LEU A 17 -0.31 -16.57 -6.39
CA LEU A 17 -0.20 -15.60 -5.29
C LEU A 17 -0.73 -14.21 -5.71
N GLY A 18 -0.48 -13.79 -6.95
CA GLY A 18 -1.03 -12.56 -7.49
C GLY A 18 -2.56 -12.56 -7.51
N GLN A 19 -3.17 -13.62 -8.03
CA GLN A 19 -4.63 -13.76 -8.00
C GLN A 19 -5.20 -13.79 -6.58
N LYS A 20 -4.53 -14.49 -5.66
CA LYS A 20 -4.94 -14.53 -4.25
C LYS A 20 -4.85 -13.13 -3.62
N SER A 21 -3.84 -12.34 -3.93
CA SER A 21 -3.73 -10.96 -3.43
C SER A 21 -4.86 -10.06 -3.93
N GLY A 22 -5.28 -10.23 -5.18
CA GLY A 22 -6.39 -9.47 -5.78
C GLY A 22 -7.75 -9.72 -5.14
N SER A 23 -7.96 -10.84 -4.46
CA SER A 23 -9.22 -11.17 -3.80
C SER A 23 -9.39 -10.55 -2.40
N GLY A 24 -8.36 -9.91 -1.86
CA GLY A 24 -8.41 -9.25 -0.55
C GLY A 24 -9.03 -7.85 -0.61
N THR A 25 -9.12 -7.23 0.56
CA THR A 25 -9.52 -5.83 0.74
C THR A 25 -8.60 -5.15 1.73
N ALA A 26 -8.51 -3.81 1.67
CA ALA A 26 -7.80 -3.03 2.68
C ALA A 26 -8.37 -3.31 4.08
N PRO A 27 -7.52 -3.42 5.12
CA PRO A 27 -7.98 -3.77 6.47
C PRO A 27 -8.88 -2.73 7.13
N GLY A 28 -8.84 -1.47 6.70
CA GLY A 28 -9.64 -0.40 7.27
C GLY A 28 -9.10 0.13 8.60
N LEU A 29 -9.91 0.95 9.28
CA LEU A 29 -9.56 1.51 10.58
C LEU A 29 -9.86 0.52 11.70
N GLN A 30 -8.94 0.43 12.67
CA GLN A 30 -9.11 -0.30 13.92
C GLN A 30 -8.92 0.69 15.09
N ALA A 31 -9.93 0.82 15.94
CA ALA A 31 -9.93 1.81 17.02
C ALA A 31 -9.59 3.24 16.54
N GLY A 32 -10.08 3.62 15.35
CA GLY A 32 -9.86 4.94 14.75
C GLY A 32 -8.48 5.18 14.14
N GLN A 33 -7.61 4.16 14.06
CA GLN A 33 -6.28 4.23 13.47
C GLN A 33 -6.12 3.24 12.32
N LEU A 34 -5.14 3.46 11.44
CA LEU A 34 -4.74 2.48 10.44
C LEU A 34 -4.18 1.23 11.14
N THR A 35 -4.48 0.08 10.58
CA THR A 35 -4.02 -1.20 11.11
C THR A 35 -2.49 -1.25 11.17
N ALA A 36 -1.94 -1.78 12.26
CA ALA A 36 -0.51 -1.93 12.42
C ALA A 36 0.11 -2.76 11.28
N CYS A 37 1.34 -2.42 10.91
CA CYS A 37 2.11 -3.25 10.00
C CYS A 37 2.42 -4.61 10.64
N PRO A 38 2.40 -5.71 9.85
CA PRO A 38 2.95 -6.98 10.31
C PRO A 38 4.47 -6.87 10.49
N SER A 39 5.09 -7.86 11.11
CA SER A 39 6.55 -7.89 11.30
C SER A 39 7.35 -8.08 10.00
N SER A 40 6.70 -8.50 8.91
CA SER A 40 7.32 -8.62 7.59
C SER A 40 7.63 -7.24 6.98
N PRO A 41 8.76 -7.10 6.23
CA PRO A 41 9.22 -5.81 5.70
C PRO A 41 8.48 -5.36 4.43
N ASN A 42 7.23 -5.72 4.25
CA ASN A 42 6.39 -5.37 3.10
C ASN A 42 5.28 -4.37 3.44
N CYS A 43 5.48 -3.56 4.46
CA CYS A 43 4.54 -2.57 4.94
C CYS A 43 5.28 -1.37 5.52
N VAL A 44 4.78 -0.19 5.24
CA VAL A 44 5.17 1.07 5.91
C VAL A 44 3.94 1.79 6.44
N SER A 45 4.10 2.55 7.51
CA SER A 45 3.02 3.33 8.10
C SER A 45 3.55 4.56 8.83
N SER A 46 2.73 5.60 8.87
CA SER A 46 3.00 6.82 9.65
C SER A 46 2.34 6.83 11.02
N GLU A 47 1.58 5.80 11.38
CA GLU A 47 0.97 5.73 12.72
C GLU A 47 2.03 5.68 13.83
N ALA A 48 1.70 6.25 14.99
CA ALA A 48 2.67 6.49 16.08
C ALA A 48 3.41 5.23 16.54
N ASN A 49 2.71 4.10 16.61
CA ASN A 49 3.25 2.83 17.13
C ASN A 49 3.99 1.99 16.07
N THR A 50 4.27 2.55 14.90
CA THR A 50 5.00 1.85 13.83
C THR A 50 6.48 1.70 14.20
N PRO A 51 7.08 0.49 14.09
CA PRO A 51 8.51 0.30 14.27
C PRO A 51 9.33 1.19 13.34
N GLN A 52 10.52 1.62 13.79
CA GLN A 52 11.35 2.60 13.07
C GLN A 52 11.70 2.17 11.64
N GLU A 53 11.94 0.88 11.42
CA GLU A 53 12.27 0.31 10.11
C GLU A 53 11.09 0.33 9.12
N GLN A 54 9.86 0.48 9.60
CA GLN A 54 8.63 0.57 8.80
C GLN A 54 8.00 1.97 8.85
N LYS A 55 8.65 2.91 9.55
CA LYS A 55 8.10 4.24 9.81
C LYS A 55 8.29 5.15 8.60
N VAL A 56 7.21 5.84 8.23
CA VAL A 56 7.23 6.99 7.31
C VAL A 56 6.59 8.18 8.00
N ASP A 57 6.89 9.39 7.52
CA ASP A 57 6.25 10.59 8.05
C ASP A 57 4.80 10.70 7.55
N PRO A 58 3.88 11.28 8.34
CA PRO A 58 2.55 11.60 7.87
C PRO A 58 2.59 12.68 6.77
N LEU A 59 1.50 12.79 6.01
CA LEU A 59 1.32 13.82 5.00
C LEU A 59 0.66 15.07 5.62
N PRO A 60 0.88 16.26 5.06
CA PRO A 60 0.18 17.46 5.51
C PRO A 60 -1.34 17.32 5.35
N LEU A 61 -2.11 17.86 6.29
CA LEU A 61 -3.57 17.83 6.24
C LEU A 61 -4.13 18.50 4.97
N ALA A 62 -3.46 19.53 4.47
CA ALA A 62 -3.88 20.29 3.29
C ALA A 62 -3.99 19.46 2.01
N VAL A 63 -3.28 18.33 1.91
CA VAL A 63 -3.29 17.49 0.69
C VAL A 63 -4.48 16.50 0.64
N TRP A 64 -5.31 16.42 1.68
CA TRP A 64 -6.39 15.43 1.77
C TRP A 64 -7.26 15.36 0.53
N GLY A 65 -7.72 16.50 0.02
CA GLY A 65 -8.62 16.58 -1.13
C GLY A 65 -8.00 16.16 -2.46
N GLN A 66 -6.67 16.16 -2.57
CA GLN A 66 -5.94 15.77 -3.79
C GLN A 66 -5.55 14.30 -3.82
N ILE A 67 -5.64 13.58 -2.71
CA ILE A 67 -5.19 12.18 -2.61
C ILE A 67 -5.84 11.28 -3.67
N PRO A 68 -7.17 11.29 -3.87
CA PRO A 68 -7.79 10.42 -4.86
C PRO A 68 -7.24 10.62 -6.27
N SER A 69 -7.14 11.87 -6.74
CA SER A 69 -6.65 12.17 -8.08
C SER A 69 -5.18 11.78 -8.26
N VAL A 70 -4.32 12.05 -7.27
CA VAL A 70 -2.90 11.68 -7.34
C VAL A 70 -2.71 10.17 -7.32
N VAL A 71 -3.50 9.44 -6.54
CA VAL A 71 -3.49 7.97 -6.54
C VAL A 71 -3.83 7.42 -7.92
N GLU A 72 -4.90 7.93 -8.55
CA GLU A 72 -5.33 7.52 -9.89
C GLU A 72 -4.30 7.86 -10.96
N ASP A 73 -3.71 9.06 -10.90
CA ASP A 73 -2.63 9.48 -11.81
C ASP A 73 -1.36 8.62 -11.68
N MET A 74 -1.16 7.99 -10.52
CA MET A 74 -0.07 7.05 -10.30
C MET A 74 -0.41 5.61 -10.71
N GLY A 75 -1.61 5.36 -11.25
CA GLY A 75 -2.07 4.05 -11.69
C GLY A 75 -2.74 3.22 -10.60
N GLY A 76 -3.05 3.82 -9.46
CA GLY A 76 -3.85 3.19 -8.42
C GLY A 76 -5.35 3.27 -8.70
N THR A 77 -6.12 2.49 -7.97
CA THR A 77 -7.58 2.51 -8.01
C THR A 77 -8.12 2.84 -6.62
N VAL A 78 -8.85 3.93 -6.49
CA VAL A 78 -9.52 4.28 -5.23
C VAL A 78 -10.71 3.35 -5.03
N THR A 79 -10.70 2.60 -3.94
CA THR A 79 -11.75 1.61 -3.60
C THR A 79 -12.71 2.11 -2.54
N ARG A 80 -12.28 3.10 -1.74
CA ARG A 80 -13.10 3.75 -0.73
C ARG A 80 -12.66 5.20 -0.54
N ASN A 81 -13.63 6.11 -0.40
CA ASN A 81 -13.36 7.55 -0.21
C ASN A 81 -14.41 8.14 0.74
N ASP A 82 -14.11 8.12 2.03
CA ASP A 82 -14.95 8.68 3.09
C ASP A 82 -14.38 10.00 3.60
N SER A 83 -15.08 10.67 4.51
CA SER A 83 -14.67 11.97 5.07
C SER A 83 -13.34 11.93 5.83
N ASN A 84 -12.97 10.79 6.40
CA ASN A 84 -11.76 10.61 7.20
C ASN A 84 -10.91 9.39 6.83
N TYR A 85 -11.31 8.62 5.79
CA TYR A 85 -10.61 7.42 5.36
C TYR A 85 -10.69 7.24 3.84
N ILE A 86 -9.54 6.99 3.23
CA ILE A 86 -9.41 6.64 1.82
C ILE A 86 -8.65 5.33 1.73
N ALA A 87 -9.12 4.40 0.90
CA ALA A 87 -8.40 3.19 0.53
C ALA A 87 -8.21 3.13 -0.99
N ALA A 88 -7.06 2.63 -1.40
CA ALA A 88 -6.71 2.44 -2.79
C ALA A 88 -5.89 1.16 -2.98
N GLU A 89 -5.91 0.63 -4.18
CA GLU A 89 -5.18 -0.55 -4.61
C GLU A 89 -4.18 -0.20 -5.69
N PHE A 90 -2.98 -0.77 -5.60
CA PHE A 90 -1.98 -0.76 -6.66
C PHE A 90 -1.68 -2.20 -7.05
N THR A 91 -1.88 -2.53 -8.33
CA THR A 91 -1.69 -3.89 -8.83
C THR A 91 -0.52 -3.94 -9.81
N SER A 92 0.44 -4.83 -9.57
CA SER A 92 1.59 -5.01 -10.47
C SER A 92 1.15 -5.55 -11.84
N SER A 93 1.82 -5.10 -12.90
CA SER A 93 1.43 -5.44 -14.28
C SER A 93 1.67 -6.92 -14.62
N LEU A 94 2.75 -7.52 -14.11
CA LEU A 94 3.17 -8.86 -14.53
C LEU A 94 2.46 -9.96 -13.73
N PHE A 95 2.62 -9.99 -12.41
CA PHE A 95 2.09 -11.07 -11.57
C PHE A 95 0.79 -10.72 -10.84
N LYS A 96 0.27 -9.51 -11.07
CA LYS A 96 -0.98 -9.03 -10.46
C LYS A 96 -0.99 -9.02 -8.92
N PHE A 97 0.18 -8.80 -8.31
CA PHE A 97 0.24 -8.54 -6.87
C PHE A 97 -0.46 -7.22 -6.56
N THR A 98 -1.34 -7.26 -5.58
CA THR A 98 -2.09 -6.09 -5.11
C THR A 98 -1.57 -5.64 -3.76
N ASP A 99 -1.25 -4.36 -3.68
CA ASP A 99 -0.89 -3.66 -2.46
C ASP A 99 -2.03 -2.72 -2.07
N ASP A 100 -2.32 -2.63 -0.77
CA ASP A 100 -3.26 -1.65 -0.23
C ASP A 100 -2.52 -0.39 0.19
N VAL A 101 -3.07 0.77 -0.20
CA VAL A 101 -2.67 2.06 0.32
C VAL A 101 -3.86 2.71 1.01
N GLU A 102 -3.69 3.05 2.27
CA GLU A 102 -4.74 3.59 3.11
C GLU A 102 -4.33 4.93 3.68
N PHE A 103 -5.26 5.84 3.76
CA PHE A 103 -5.08 7.17 4.33
C PHE A 103 -6.13 7.44 5.39
N ARG A 104 -5.70 7.96 6.52
CA ARG A 104 -6.57 8.40 7.62
C ARG A 104 -6.35 9.88 7.90
N ARG A 105 -7.41 10.65 7.86
CA ARG A 105 -7.40 12.05 8.24
C ARG A 105 -7.49 12.17 9.77
N SER A 106 -6.53 12.87 10.39
CA SER A 106 -6.60 13.34 11.77
C SER A 106 -6.83 14.85 11.80
N ASP A 107 -6.82 15.45 13.00
CA ASP A 107 -7.02 16.90 13.15
C ASP A 107 -5.83 17.71 12.61
N ASP A 108 -4.64 17.14 12.58
CA ASP A 108 -3.37 17.82 12.27
C ASP A 108 -2.61 17.23 11.07
N ALA A 109 -2.94 16.04 10.61
CA ALA A 109 -2.20 15.36 9.57
C ALA A 109 -3.03 14.33 8.81
N VAL A 110 -2.47 13.81 7.72
CA VAL A 110 -2.96 12.59 7.05
C VAL A 110 -1.97 11.45 7.31
N HIS A 111 -2.42 10.45 8.06
CA HIS A 111 -1.67 9.22 8.22
C HIS A 111 -1.79 8.35 6.98
N VAL A 112 -0.72 7.63 6.64
CA VAL A 112 -0.65 6.77 5.48
C VAL A 112 -0.11 5.41 5.86
N ARG A 113 -0.65 4.36 5.25
CA ARG A 113 -0.16 2.98 5.32
C ARG A 113 -0.12 2.41 3.90
N SER A 114 0.98 1.78 3.53
CA SER A 114 1.12 1.07 2.27
C SER A 114 1.69 -0.31 2.53
N ALA A 115 0.97 -1.35 2.12
CA ALA A 115 1.31 -2.73 2.44
C ALA A 115 0.95 -3.70 1.35
N SER A 116 1.80 -4.69 1.14
CA SER A 116 1.51 -5.83 0.27
C SER A 116 0.56 -6.80 0.97
N ARG A 117 -0.41 -7.31 0.23
CA ARG A 117 -1.37 -8.31 0.74
C ARG A 117 -0.74 -9.69 0.93
N VAL A 118 0.28 -10.01 0.15
CA VAL A 118 0.97 -11.30 0.14
C VAL A 118 2.48 -11.13 0.08
N GLY A 119 3.22 -12.18 0.42
CA GLY A 119 4.68 -12.20 0.39
C GLY A 119 5.31 -11.71 1.68
N TYR A 120 6.64 -11.82 1.75
CA TYR A 120 7.43 -11.40 2.91
C TYR A 120 8.09 -10.04 2.66
N SER A 121 8.82 -9.89 1.56
CA SER A 121 9.51 -8.65 1.19
C SER A 121 8.91 -8.07 -0.09
N ASP A 122 8.79 -6.74 -0.13
CA ASP A 122 8.36 -5.96 -1.30
C ASP A 122 9.53 -5.25 -2.00
N MET A 123 10.77 -5.52 -1.58
CA MET A 123 11.99 -4.85 -2.05
C MET A 123 11.92 -3.31 -1.94
N GLY A 124 11.22 -2.79 -0.94
CA GLY A 124 11.07 -1.36 -0.71
C GLY A 124 9.95 -0.68 -1.51
N THR A 125 9.15 -1.42 -2.28
CA THR A 125 8.10 -0.88 -3.16
C THR A 125 7.08 -0.02 -2.41
N ASN A 126 6.63 -0.44 -1.22
CA ASN A 126 5.66 0.33 -0.45
C ASN A 126 6.24 1.65 0.08
N GLY A 127 7.49 1.65 0.55
CA GLY A 127 8.19 2.86 0.97
C GLY A 127 8.40 3.84 -0.19
N GLU A 128 8.84 3.37 -1.34
CA GLU A 128 9.02 4.18 -2.56
C GLU A 128 7.69 4.76 -3.05
N ARG A 129 6.59 3.99 -2.96
CA ARG A 129 5.25 4.48 -3.32
C ARG A 129 4.83 5.65 -2.44
N VAL A 130 5.01 5.55 -1.13
CA VAL A 130 4.68 6.64 -0.21
C VAL A 130 5.56 7.86 -0.47
N ALA A 131 6.85 7.69 -0.75
CA ALA A 131 7.75 8.79 -1.12
C ALA A 131 7.28 9.50 -2.40
N LYS A 132 6.88 8.76 -3.42
CA LYS A 132 6.36 9.30 -4.68
C LYS A 132 5.00 9.98 -4.53
N LEU A 133 4.11 9.42 -3.72
CA LEU A 133 2.84 10.06 -3.34
C LEU A 133 3.10 11.43 -2.70
N ARG A 134 4.01 11.48 -1.72
CA ARG A 134 4.41 12.73 -1.06
C ARG A 134 4.94 13.74 -2.06
N GLU A 135 5.88 13.35 -2.90
CA GLU A 135 6.47 14.22 -3.92
C GLU A 135 5.39 14.84 -4.81
N ARG A 136 4.47 14.03 -5.34
CA ARG A 136 3.39 14.52 -6.21
C ARG A 136 2.40 15.42 -5.49
N LEU A 137 2.00 15.06 -4.28
CA LEU A 137 1.06 15.85 -3.47
C LEU A 137 1.65 17.20 -3.02
N MET A 138 2.95 17.28 -2.82
CA MET A 138 3.64 18.52 -2.40
C MET A 138 3.98 19.45 -3.57
N ASN A 139 3.88 19.01 -4.81
CA ASN A 139 4.18 19.78 -6.03
C ASN A 139 2.93 20.18 -6.82
N LEU A 140 1.74 20.13 -6.19
CA LEU A 140 0.47 20.57 -6.77
C LEU A 140 0.23 22.07 -6.62
#